data_f89fe17cff5a17152411c33f9a2c1289
#
_entry.id   f89fe17cff5a17152411c33f9a2c1289
#
_cell.length_a   1.000
_cell.length_b   1.000
_cell.length_c   1.000
_cell.angle_alpha   90.00
_cell.angle_beta   90.00
_cell.angle_gamma   90.00
#
_symmetry.space_group_name_H-M   'P 1'
#
loop_
_entity.id
_entity.type
_entity.pdbx_description
1 polymer ?
#
loop_
_entity_poly.entity_id
_entity_poly.type
_entity_poly.pdbx_seq_one_letter_code
_entity_poly.pdbx_strand_id
1 'polypeptide(L)'
;MRKVFMAMVAMSFLLLEGGAEGLRPAAASSGETEKEVRLSPAQSAAGWVQVITVEKKSMETELRRTGTLNFDEEKVSILSARVAGREVKILAFEGQKVHKDDPLAYVYSPDYTTAEVELLNAFKVAKTLSDKAESGAYITAAERKLRLMGASEGDIDTISRTRTVSRYLTLHAPRSGVILNSALRAGLFMNPGDQLMTIADLSSLLVYMDIYEGDFPLVKRGQTVSLETVAYPEKIFPGKIVYLGGMVDPNTRTFHVRAEIPNPERLLKPGMFATVRIRLNVPHPVVAVPEVAVLRDEHGYHVFVEKAPGAFMLRRVQTGPEEKGWIRIESGLVPGEKVAAKGALLLEGIRETNLSEATGTTPPLGRIRSPRP
;
A
#
# COMPACT_ATOMS: atom_id res chain seq x y z
N MET A 1 -7.37 -15.54 56.91
CA MET A 1 -7.27 -16.92 57.46
C MET A 1 -6.51 -17.78 56.52
N ARG A 2 -5.42 -18.37 57.08
CA ARG A 2 -4.70 -19.60 56.75
C ARG A 2 -4.09 -19.68 55.36
N LYS A 3 -2.74 -19.47 55.23
CA LYS A 3 -1.56 -20.31 55.57
C LYS A 3 -1.36 -21.51 54.56
N VAL A 4 -0.30 -21.38 53.73
CA VAL A 4 0.95 -22.13 53.78
C VAL A 4 0.84 -23.56 53.25
N PHE A 5 1.55 -23.90 52.17
CA PHE A 5 2.45 -25.05 52.19
C PHE A 5 3.67 -24.79 51.25
N MET A 6 4.79 -24.78 51.90
CA MET A 6 6.16 -24.73 51.38
C MET A 6 6.69 -26.18 51.46
N ALA A 7 7.21 -26.71 50.37
CA ALA A 7 8.00 -27.94 50.42
C ALA A 7 9.26 -27.77 49.59
N MET A 8 10.32 -27.69 50.28
CA MET A 8 11.74 -27.68 49.95
C MET A 8 12.19 -29.12 49.79
N VAL A 9 12.84 -29.51 48.70
CA VAL A 9 13.76 -30.63 48.66
C VAL A 9 15.05 -30.21 48.02
N ALA A 10 16.09 -30.26 48.80
CA ALA A 10 17.47 -30.00 48.48
C ALA A 10 18.19 -31.26 47.98
N MET A 11 19.29 -31.02 47.25
CA MET A 11 20.57 -31.75 47.31
C MET A 11 20.71 -33.00 46.43
N SER A 12 21.50 -32.87 45.36
CA SER A 12 22.75 -33.64 45.26
C SER A 12 23.66 -33.03 44.19
N PHE A 13 24.77 -32.54 44.67
CA PHE A 13 25.99 -32.21 43.93
C PHE A 13 26.62 -33.53 43.44
N LEU A 14 26.88 -33.65 42.15
CA LEU A 14 27.90 -34.57 41.65
C LEU A 14 28.77 -33.84 40.64
N LEU A 15 29.97 -33.52 41.08
CA LEU A 15 31.09 -33.07 40.25
C LEU A 15 31.47 -34.22 39.31
N LEU A 16 31.49 -33.92 38.00
CA LEU A 16 32.33 -34.69 37.06
C LEU A 16 33.08 -33.65 36.18
N GLU A 17 34.34 -33.51 36.48
CA GLU A 17 35.33 -32.91 35.61
C GLU A 17 35.49 -33.79 34.36
N GLY A 18 35.53 -33.18 33.18
CA GLY A 18 35.88 -33.90 31.97
C GLY A 18 35.66 -33.11 30.69
N GLY A 19 36.71 -32.51 30.18
CA GLY A 19 36.89 -32.33 28.73
C GLY A 19 36.35 -31.05 28.11
N ALA A 20 37.16 -30.00 28.10
CA ALA A 20 37.04 -28.92 27.14
C ALA A 20 37.38 -29.48 25.75
N GLU A 21 36.39 -29.91 25.00
CA GLU A 21 36.48 -30.10 23.56
C GLU A 21 35.92 -28.84 22.91
N GLY A 22 36.84 -28.08 22.27
CA GLY A 22 36.55 -26.86 21.54
C GLY A 22 35.48 -27.12 20.45
N LEU A 23 34.44 -26.32 20.49
CA LEU A 23 33.57 -26.12 19.33
C LEU A 23 34.41 -25.56 18.17
N ARG A 24 34.86 -26.46 17.30
CA ARG A 24 35.32 -26.10 15.97
C ARG A 24 34.13 -25.49 15.23
N PRO A 25 34.30 -24.30 14.60
CA PRO A 25 33.29 -23.82 13.67
C PRO A 25 33.14 -24.88 12.57
N ALA A 26 31.90 -25.25 12.28
CA ALA A 26 31.56 -26.15 11.18
C ALA A 26 32.23 -25.64 9.91
N ALA A 27 33.24 -26.38 9.47
CA ALA A 27 33.87 -26.13 8.19
C ALA A 27 32.78 -26.25 7.12
N ALA A 28 32.66 -25.20 6.29
CA ALA A 28 31.87 -25.21 5.09
C ALA A 28 32.14 -26.50 4.30
N SER A 29 31.04 -27.19 3.99
CA SER A 29 31.06 -28.46 3.27
C SER A 29 31.60 -28.26 1.85
N SER A 30 32.44 -29.23 1.50
CA SER A 30 32.73 -29.81 0.19
C SER A 30 33.01 -28.84 -0.97
N GLY A 31 34.32 -28.73 -1.22
CA GLY A 31 34.87 -28.30 -2.48
C GLY A 31 34.45 -29.20 -3.66
N GLU A 32 33.60 -28.72 -4.48
CA GLU A 32 33.80 -28.86 -5.91
C GLU A 32 34.99 -27.97 -6.22
N THR A 33 36.06 -28.58 -6.77
CA THR A 33 37.25 -27.89 -7.27
C THR A 33 36.80 -27.00 -8.41
N GLU A 34 36.45 -25.76 -8.11
CA GLU A 34 36.11 -24.76 -9.12
C GLU A 34 37.35 -24.57 -10.01
N LYS A 35 37.33 -25.18 -11.18
CA LYS A 35 38.45 -25.11 -12.12
C LYS A 35 38.58 -23.67 -12.59
N GLU A 36 39.81 -23.16 -12.46
CA GLU A 36 40.22 -21.85 -12.98
C GLU A 36 40.07 -21.81 -14.50
N VAL A 37 39.38 -20.81 -15.01
CA VAL A 37 39.28 -20.55 -16.45
C VAL A 37 40.39 -19.56 -16.85
N ARG A 38 41.28 -19.96 -17.70
CA ARG A 38 42.37 -19.11 -18.19
C ARG A 38 42.15 -18.73 -19.65
N LEU A 39 42.25 -17.44 -19.93
CA LEU A 39 42.28 -16.92 -21.29
C LEU A 39 43.67 -17.11 -21.89
N SER A 40 43.73 -17.51 -23.16
CA SER A 40 44.99 -17.48 -23.91
C SER A 40 45.50 -16.05 -24.07
N PRO A 41 46.81 -15.84 -24.29
CA PRO A 41 47.37 -14.50 -24.52
C PRO A 41 46.68 -13.75 -25.66
N ALA A 42 46.27 -14.45 -26.71
CA ALA A 42 45.56 -13.89 -27.85
C ALA A 42 44.14 -13.43 -27.47
N GLN A 43 43.41 -14.22 -26.66
CA GLN A 43 42.10 -13.88 -26.19
C GLN A 43 42.13 -12.69 -25.21
N SER A 44 43.13 -12.63 -24.34
CA SER A 44 43.33 -11.51 -23.40
C SER A 44 43.67 -10.23 -24.16
N ALA A 45 44.54 -10.29 -25.20
CA ALA A 45 44.92 -9.16 -26.04
C ALA A 45 43.76 -8.63 -26.90
N ALA A 46 42.83 -9.50 -27.29
CA ALA A 46 41.65 -9.14 -28.09
C ALA A 46 40.58 -8.35 -27.26
N GLY A 47 40.72 -8.24 -25.95
CA GLY A 47 39.80 -7.47 -25.11
C GLY A 47 38.36 -8.03 -25.04
N TRP A 48 38.20 -9.34 -25.28
CA TRP A 48 36.89 -9.99 -25.32
C TRP A 48 36.21 -10.03 -23.94
N VAL A 49 37.01 -10.00 -22.87
CA VAL A 49 36.52 -9.93 -21.48
C VAL A 49 36.89 -8.58 -20.89
N GLN A 50 35.88 -7.84 -20.46
CA GLN A 50 36.08 -6.58 -19.72
C GLN A 50 35.87 -6.84 -18.25
N VAL A 51 36.84 -6.43 -17.45
CA VAL A 51 36.84 -6.59 -16.01
C VAL A 51 36.48 -5.26 -15.36
N ILE A 52 35.65 -5.30 -14.36
CA ILE A 52 35.31 -4.15 -13.52
C ILE A 52 35.69 -4.45 -12.07
N THR A 53 35.99 -3.40 -11.32
CA THR A 53 36.17 -3.51 -9.89
C THR A 53 34.78 -3.44 -9.22
N VAL A 54 34.52 -4.35 -8.31
CA VAL A 54 33.29 -4.40 -7.51
C VAL A 54 33.29 -3.24 -6.53
N GLU A 55 32.33 -2.36 -6.67
CA GLU A 55 32.18 -1.18 -5.82
C GLU A 55 30.84 -1.21 -5.06
N LYS A 56 30.79 -0.47 -3.96
CA LYS A 56 29.52 -0.20 -3.30
C LYS A 56 28.82 0.92 -4.05
N LYS A 57 27.60 0.64 -4.51
CA LYS A 57 26.75 1.57 -5.24
C LYS A 57 25.50 1.89 -4.42
N SER A 58 25.10 3.16 -4.42
CA SER A 58 23.80 3.53 -3.87
C SER A 58 22.73 3.09 -4.86
N MET A 59 21.93 2.10 -4.50
CA MET A 59 20.79 1.63 -5.28
C MET A 59 19.50 2.05 -4.58
N GLU A 60 18.54 2.54 -5.36
CA GLU A 60 17.20 2.77 -4.88
C GLU A 60 16.51 1.40 -4.75
N THR A 61 16.26 0.97 -3.55
CA THR A 61 15.51 -0.27 -3.31
C THR A 61 14.03 0.07 -3.24
N GLU A 62 13.22 -0.58 -4.05
CA GLU A 62 11.77 -0.49 -4.00
C GLU A 62 11.17 -1.74 -3.38
N LEU A 63 10.26 -1.55 -2.45
CA LEU A 63 9.43 -2.62 -1.93
C LEU A 63 8.11 -2.65 -2.70
N ARG A 64 7.80 -3.76 -3.36
CA ARG A 64 6.55 -3.94 -4.11
C ARG A 64 5.54 -4.71 -3.26
N ARG A 65 4.33 -4.16 -3.16
CA ARG A 65 3.20 -4.78 -2.45
C ARG A 65 1.92 -4.60 -3.24
N THR A 66 1.02 -5.54 -3.09
CA THR A 66 -0.36 -5.38 -3.58
C THR A 66 -1.16 -4.64 -2.54
N GLY A 67 -2.03 -3.75 -2.98
CA GLY A 67 -2.94 -3.03 -2.11
C GLY A 67 -4.31 -2.87 -2.74
N THR A 68 -5.28 -2.54 -1.91
CA THR A 68 -6.64 -2.24 -2.32
C THR A 68 -6.95 -0.77 -2.05
N LEU A 69 -7.43 -0.08 -3.07
CA LEU A 69 -7.89 1.30 -2.95
C LEU A 69 -9.22 1.34 -2.20
N ASN A 70 -9.32 2.26 -1.27
CA ASN A 70 -10.56 2.50 -0.53
C ASN A 70 -10.76 4.02 -0.34
N PHE A 71 -11.96 4.42 0.03
CA PHE A 71 -12.22 5.80 0.42
C PHE A 71 -11.59 6.08 1.80
N ASP A 72 -11.32 7.34 2.06
CA ASP A 72 -10.92 7.81 3.39
C ASP A 72 -12.17 7.93 4.26
N GLU A 73 -12.24 7.15 5.33
CA GLU A 73 -13.39 7.13 6.24
C GLU A 73 -13.68 8.51 6.86
N GLU A 74 -12.65 9.35 7.04
CA GLU A 74 -12.80 10.72 7.52
C GLU A 74 -13.46 11.63 6.47
N LYS A 75 -13.41 11.23 5.20
CA LYS A 75 -14.01 11.92 4.05
C LYS A 75 -15.35 11.32 3.62
N VAL A 76 -15.97 10.50 4.45
CA VAL A 76 -17.31 9.92 4.25
C VAL A 76 -18.32 10.60 5.15
N SER A 77 -19.52 10.82 4.65
CA SER A 77 -20.68 11.26 5.43
C SER A 77 -21.86 10.36 5.12
N ILE A 78 -22.47 9.87 6.17
CA ILE A 78 -23.72 9.10 6.10
C ILE A 78 -24.86 10.06 6.40
N LEU A 79 -25.76 10.23 5.45
CA LEU A 79 -27.02 10.94 5.66
C LEU A 79 -28.02 9.96 6.23
N SER A 80 -28.49 10.23 7.46
CA SER A 80 -29.53 9.43 8.12
C SER A 80 -30.78 10.27 8.34
N ALA A 81 -31.93 9.60 8.34
CA ALA A 81 -33.20 10.20 8.64
C ALA A 81 -33.24 10.70 10.11
N ARG A 82 -33.64 11.94 10.31
CA ARG A 82 -33.78 12.53 11.64
C ARG A 82 -35.25 12.56 12.11
N VAL A 83 -36.17 12.42 11.18
CA VAL A 83 -37.61 12.41 11.41
C VAL A 83 -38.26 11.28 10.63
N ALA A 84 -39.42 10.83 11.10
CA ALA A 84 -40.24 9.92 10.33
C ALA A 84 -40.94 10.67 9.18
N GLY A 85 -41.08 10.01 8.03
CA GLY A 85 -41.70 10.64 6.88
C GLY A 85 -41.78 9.77 5.66
N ARG A 86 -42.50 10.25 4.66
CA ARG A 86 -42.58 9.60 3.34
C ARG A 86 -41.70 10.31 2.33
N GLU A 87 -40.90 9.59 1.63
CA GLU A 87 -40.08 10.08 0.53
C GLU A 87 -40.98 10.46 -0.65
N VAL A 88 -40.96 11.72 -1.05
CA VAL A 88 -41.85 12.23 -2.10
C VAL A 88 -41.14 12.27 -3.44
N LYS A 89 -39.93 12.83 -3.47
CA LYS A 89 -39.16 12.98 -4.68
C LYS A 89 -37.67 12.89 -4.38
N ILE A 90 -36.97 12.12 -5.21
CA ILE A 90 -35.51 12.00 -5.17
C ILE A 90 -34.94 12.91 -6.25
N LEU A 91 -33.94 13.71 -5.90
CA LEU A 91 -33.29 14.69 -6.75
C LEU A 91 -31.88 14.28 -7.17
N ALA A 92 -31.24 13.47 -6.35
CA ALA A 92 -29.87 13.00 -6.58
C ALA A 92 -29.76 11.48 -6.44
N PHE A 93 -28.96 10.87 -7.31
CA PHE A 93 -28.85 9.44 -7.46
C PHE A 93 -27.40 8.96 -7.24
N GLU A 94 -27.25 7.65 -7.03
CA GLU A 94 -25.97 6.99 -6.91
C GLU A 94 -25.04 7.30 -8.10
N GLY A 95 -23.77 7.56 -7.83
CA GLY A 95 -22.76 7.96 -8.79
C GLY A 95 -22.73 9.46 -9.12
N GLN A 96 -23.73 10.24 -8.73
CA GLN A 96 -23.76 11.68 -9.00
C GLN A 96 -22.82 12.43 -8.03
N LYS A 97 -22.22 13.51 -8.57
CA LYS A 97 -21.47 14.50 -7.81
C LYS A 97 -22.44 15.54 -7.24
N VAL A 98 -22.30 15.80 -5.95
CA VAL A 98 -23.07 16.83 -5.23
C VAL A 98 -22.12 17.79 -4.51
N HIS A 99 -22.59 19.00 -4.28
CA HIS A 99 -21.92 19.98 -3.41
C HIS A 99 -22.60 19.97 -2.04
N LYS A 100 -21.86 20.47 -1.05
CA LYS A 100 -22.46 20.70 0.26
C LYS A 100 -23.71 21.58 0.09
N ASP A 101 -24.76 21.23 0.85
CA ASP A 101 -26.07 21.91 0.87
C ASP A 101 -26.92 21.73 -0.41
N ASP A 102 -26.46 20.96 -1.42
CA ASP A 102 -27.32 20.61 -2.56
C ASP A 102 -28.54 19.80 -2.09
N PRO A 103 -29.75 20.03 -2.67
CA PRO A 103 -30.96 19.28 -2.33
C PRO A 103 -30.88 17.86 -2.90
N LEU A 104 -31.10 16.84 -2.05
CA LEU A 104 -31.02 15.42 -2.40
C LEU A 104 -32.39 14.76 -2.56
N ALA A 105 -33.34 15.13 -1.71
CA ALA A 105 -34.70 14.59 -1.75
C ALA A 105 -35.70 15.46 -1.01
N TYR A 106 -36.96 15.34 -1.35
CA TYR A 106 -38.09 15.90 -0.62
C TYR A 106 -38.81 14.84 0.18
N VAL A 107 -39.08 15.13 1.46
CA VAL A 107 -39.75 14.23 2.41
C VAL A 107 -40.95 14.93 2.99
N TYR A 108 -42.10 14.26 2.98
CA TYR A 108 -43.26 14.69 3.72
C TYR A 108 -43.17 14.13 5.15
N SER A 109 -43.10 15.01 6.16
CA SER A 109 -43.07 14.67 7.57
C SER A 109 -44.10 15.51 8.35
N PRO A 110 -45.12 14.90 8.95
CA PRO A 110 -46.06 15.61 9.78
C PRO A 110 -45.40 16.31 10.98
N ASP A 111 -44.40 15.65 11.59
CA ASP A 111 -43.68 16.19 12.76
C ASP A 111 -42.89 17.46 12.37
N TYR A 112 -42.23 17.43 11.19
CA TYR A 112 -41.51 18.60 10.66
C TYR A 112 -42.48 19.75 10.39
N THR A 113 -43.63 19.49 9.73
CA THR A 113 -44.65 20.51 9.47
C THR A 113 -45.17 21.12 10.76
N THR A 114 -45.36 20.30 11.82
CA THR A 114 -45.76 20.79 13.13
C THR A 114 -44.70 21.72 13.74
N ALA A 115 -43.43 21.37 13.63
CA ALA A 115 -42.33 22.23 14.11
C ALA A 115 -42.23 23.56 13.35
N GLU A 116 -42.53 23.57 12.05
CA GLU A 116 -42.64 24.83 11.28
C GLU A 116 -43.76 25.73 11.79
N VAL A 117 -44.92 25.14 12.06
CA VAL A 117 -46.06 25.89 12.65
C VAL A 117 -45.68 26.45 14.03
N GLU A 118 -44.94 25.68 14.85
CA GLU A 118 -44.45 26.18 16.14
C GLU A 118 -43.51 27.39 15.96
N LEU A 119 -42.61 27.39 14.99
CA LEU A 119 -41.75 28.53 14.66
C LEU A 119 -42.59 29.76 14.26
N LEU A 120 -43.60 29.57 13.39
CA LEU A 120 -44.51 30.66 13.00
C LEU A 120 -45.28 31.20 14.18
N ASN A 121 -45.73 30.36 15.11
CA ASN A 121 -46.38 30.78 16.35
C ASN A 121 -45.43 31.53 17.30
N ALA A 122 -44.15 31.08 17.40
CA ALA A 122 -43.12 31.77 18.16
C ALA A 122 -42.96 33.23 17.67
N PHE A 123 -42.99 33.46 16.36
CA PHE A 123 -42.95 34.83 15.81
C PHE A 123 -44.19 35.63 16.14
N LYS A 124 -45.39 35.03 16.18
CA LYS A 124 -46.61 35.73 16.59
C LYS A 124 -46.57 36.14 18.08
N VAL A 125 -46.16 35.19 18.95
CA VAL A 125 -46.00 35.42 20.40
C VAL A 125 -44.95 36.50 20.64
N ALA A 126 -43.80 36.46 19.94
CA ALA A 126 -42.75 37.44 20.07
C ALA A 126 -43.21 38.90 19.76
N LYS A 127 -44.21 39.07 18.90
CA LYS A 127 -44.80 40.39 18.62
C LYS A 127 -45.66 40.93 19.76
N THR A 128 -46.18 40.07 20.62
CA THR A 128 -47.07 40.43 21.75
C THR A 128 -46.31 40.64 23.06
N LEU A 129 -45.10 40.08 23.15
CA LEU A 129 -44.25 40.23 24.34
C LEU A 129 -43.52 41.57 24.34
N SER A 130 -43.50 42.22 25.50
CA SER A 130 -42.77 43.47 25.71
C SER A 130 -41.26 43.24 25.91
N ASP A 131 -40.88 42.08 26.40
CA ASP A 131 -39.50 41.70 26.65
C ASP A 131 -38.88 41.07 25.36
N LYS A 132 -37.88 41.75 24.81
CA LYS A 132 -37.17 41.30 23.64
C LYS A 132 -36.30 40.03 23.88
N ALA A 133 -35.80 39.87 25.08
CA ALA A 133 -34.98 38.71 25.44
C ALA A 133 -35.82 37.43 25.49
N GLU A 134 -36.99 37.51 26.13
CA GLU A 134 -37.94 36.42 26.21
C GLU A 134 -38.50 36.05 24.83
N SER A 135 -38.89 37.04 24.04
CA SER A 135 -39.38 36.81 22.67
C SER A 135 -38.32 36.17 21.76
N GLY A 136 -37.03 36.55 21.89
CA GLY A 136 -35.91 35.94 21.17
C GLY A 136 -35.68 34.47 21.57
N ALA A 137 -35.87 34.13 22.86
CA ALA A 137 -35.70 32.76 23.35
C ALA A 137 -36.71 31.78 22.72
N TYR A 138 -37.99 32.18 22.57
CA TYR A 138 -39.00 31.34 21.91
C TYR A 138 -38.66 31.04 20.45
N ILE A 139 -38.24 32.04 19.69
CA ILE A 139 -37.86 31.88 18.30
C ILE A 139 -36.64 30.95 18.21
N THR A 140 -35.59 31.22 18.98
CA THR A 140 -34.35 30.40 18.98
C THR A 140 -34.63 28.95 19.34
N ALA A 141 -35.55 28.69 20.29
CA ALA A 141 -35.93 27.32 20.66
C ALA A 141 -36.61 26.57 19.51
N ALA A 142 -37.55 27.24 18.81
CA ALA A 142 -38.24 26.65 17.65
C ALA A 142 -37.28 26.42 16.46
N GLU A 143 -36.38 27.35 16.17
CA GLU A 143 -35.34 27.17 15.15
C GLU A 143 -34.41 26.01 15.48
N ARG A 144 -33.97 25.89 16.74
CA ARG A 144 -33.17 24.75 17.22
C ARG A 144 -33.87 23.43 16.97
N LYS A 145 -35.17 23.35 17.23
CA LYS A 145 -35.98 22.16 16.98
C LYS A 145 -35.94 21.76 15.50
N LEU A 146 -36.14 22.71 14.60
CA LEU A 146 -36.09 22.48 13.16
C LEU A 146 -34.69 22.00 12.70
N ARG A 147 -33.60 22.60 13.23
CA ARG A 147 -32.21 22.14 12.94
C ARG A 147 -32.01 20.70 13.39
N LEU A 148 -32.48 20.33 14.57
CA LEU A 148 -32.39 18.95 15.06
C LEU A 148 -33.17 17.98 14.18
N MET A 149 -34.25 18.41 13.55
CA MET A 149 -35.08 17.62 12.62
C MET A 149 -34.46 17.59 11.21
N GLY A 150 -33.41 18.34 10.94
CA GLY A 150 -32.66 18.28 9.67
C GLY A 150 -32.91 19.44 8.73
N ALA A 151 -33.59 20.49 9.13
CA ALA A 151 -33.71 21.72 8.35
C ALA A 151 -32.36 22.38 8.17
N SER A 152 -32.06 22.87 6.97
CA SER A 152 -30.90 23.72 6.72
C SER A 152 -31.12 25.14 7.24
N GLU A 153 -30.04 25.90 7.44
CA GLU A 153 -30.15 27.32 7.79
C GLU A 153 -30.95 28.10 6.72
N GLY A 154 -30.75 27.75 5.44
CA GLY A 154 -31.49 28.37 4.33
C GLY A 154 -32.98 28.08 4.36
N ASP A 155 -33.41 26.87 4.80
CA ASP A 155 -34.82 26.54 4.96
C ASP A 155 -35.44 27.36 6.11
N ILE A 156 -34.72 27.43 7.25
CA ILE A 156 -35.18 28.21 8.45
C ILE A 156 -35.29 29.70 8.09
N ASP A 157 -34.30 30.25 7.42
CA ASP A 157 -34.34 31.65 6.97
C ASP A 157 -35.51 31.90 6.00
N THR A 158 -35.78 30.97 5.09
CA THR A 158 -36.90 31.05 4.17
C THR A 158 -38.24 31.07 4.92
N ILE A 159 -38.45 30.15 5.84
CA ILE A 159 -39.66 30.12 6.67
C ILE A 159 -39.77 31.42 7.48
N SER A 160 -38.68 31.86 8.08
CA SER A 160 -38.62 33.06 8.92
C SER A 160 -38.97 34.35 8.12
N ARG A 161 -38.54 34.41 6.86
CA ARG A 161 -38.79 35.57 5.96
C ARG A 161 -40.20 35.52 5.36
N THR A 162 -40.60 34.35 4.81
CA THR A 162 -41.86 34.21 4.07
C THR A 162 -43.08 34.05 4.96
N ARG A 163 -42.85 33.59 6.22
CA ARG A 163 -43.91 33.27 7.16
C ARG A 163 -44.89 32.19 6.67
N THR A 164 -44.39 31.31 5.83
CA THR A 164 -45.17 30.20 5.28
C THR A 164 -44.49 28.87 5.62
N VAL A 165 -45.32 27.84 5.91
CA VAL A 165 -44.79 26.47 6.09
C VAL A 165 -44.34 25.87 4.76
N SER A 166 -43.28 25.15 4.79
CA SER A 166 -42.84 24.33 3.67
C SER A 166 -43.76 23.10 3.55
N ARG A 167 -44.00 22.65 2.34
CA ARG A 167 -44.76 21.41 2.11
C ARG A 167 -43.94 20.16 2.43
N TYR A 168 -42.62 20.27 2.32
CA TYR A 168 -41.71 19.14 2.46
C TYR A 168 -40.43 19.56 3.21
N LEU A 169 -39.88 18.62 3.97
CA LEU A 169 -38.51 18.71 4.43
C LEU A 169 -37.59 18.42 3.26
N THR A 170 -36.64 19.29 2.99
CA THR A 170 -35.57 19.05 2.02
C THR A 170 -34.38 18.37 2.71
N LEU A 171 -33.98 17.21 2.21
CA LEU A 171 -32.74 16.59 2.65
C LEU A 171 -31.57 17.19 1.86
N HIS A 172 -30.58 17.73 2.55
CA HIS A 172 -29.43 18.39 1.95
C HIS A 172 -28.16 17.55 2.08
N ALA A 173 -27.23 17.71 1.13
CA ALA A 173 -25.93 17.06 1.16
C ALA A 173 -25.08 17.63 2.32
N PRO A 174 -24.62 16.81 3.28
CA PRO A 174 -23.83 17.27 4.42
C PRO A 174 -22.42 17.70 4.02
N ARG A 175 -21.97 17.26 2.85
CA ARG A 175 -20.64 17.58 2.27
C ARG A 175 -20.66 17.49 0.75
N SER A 176 -19.67 18.11 0.11
CA SER A 176 -19.38 17.87 -1.31
C SER A 176 -18.73 16.50 -1.51
N GLY A 177 -19.13 15.79 -2.56
CA GLY A 177 -18.62 14.47 -2.84
C GLY A 177 -19.38 13.75 -3.95
N VAL A 178 -19.25 12.42 -3.97
CA VAL A 178 -19.99 11.50 -4.85
C VAL A 178 -20.90 10.64 -3.99
N ILE A 179 -22.14 10.46 -4.41
CA ILE A 179 -23.07 9.54 -3.76
C ILE A 179 -22.62 8.09 -4.05
N LEU A 180 -22.14 7.39 -3.02
CA LEU A 180 -21.67 5.99 -3.15
C LEU A 180 -22.81 4.99 -3.20
N ASN A 181 -23.83 5.24 -2.36
CA ASN A 181 -25.07 4.45 -2.33
C ASN A 181 -26.24 5.31 -1.94
N SER A 182 -27.45 4.86 -2.28
CA SER A 182 -28.71 5.49 -1.89
C SER A 182 -29.77 4.43 -1.61
N ALA A 183 -30.33 4.49 -0.42
CA ALA A 183 -31.50 3.67 -0.03
C ALA A 183 -32.82 4.38 -0.37
N LEU A 184 -32.80 5.66 -0.73
CA LEU A 184 -34.00 6.45 -1.03
C LEU A 184 -34.78 5.89 -2.21
N ARG A 185 -36.10 5.78 -2.04
CA ARG A 185 -37.05 5.37 -3.09
C ARG A 185 -38.34 6.15 -2.93
N ALA A 186 -38.75 6.87 -3.97
CA ALA A 186 -39.98 7.65 -3.92
C ALA A 186 -41.19 6.77 -3.51
N GLY A 187 -41.95 7.26 -2.54
CA GLY A 187 -43.10 6.58 -1.97
C GLY A 187 -42.82 5.71 -0.75
N LEU A 188 -41.55 5.39 -0.45
CA LEU A 188 -41.21 4.67 0.78
C LEU A 188 -41.33 5.55 2.02
N PHE A 189 -41.51 4.89 3.14
CA PHE A 189 -41.53 5.51 4.46
C PHE A 189 -40.19 5.31 5.14
N MET A 190 -39.65 6.36 5.73
CA MET A 190 -38.39 6.33 6.49
C MET A 190 -38.64 6.57 7.96
N ASN A 191 -37.85 5.95 8.82
CA ASN A 191 -37.86 6.14 10.28
C ASN A 191 -36.59 6.87 10.73
N PRO A 192 -36.64 7.56 11.88
CA PRO A 192 -35.44 8.15 12.46
C PRO A 192 -34.34 7.09 12.64
N GLY A 193 -33.14 7.39 12.18
CA GLY A 193 -31.98 6.49 12.22
C GLY A 193 -31.73 5.69 10.94
N ASP A 194 -32.70 5.60 10.02
CA ASP A 194 -32.49 4.92 8.75
C ASP A 194 -31.36 5.61 7.94
N GLN A 195 -30.43 4.82 7.41
CA GLN A 195 -29.40 5.32 6.52
C GLN A 195 -29.97 5.56 5.14
N LEU A 196 -29.90 6.80 4.68
CA LEU A 196 -30.51 7.23 3.43
C LEU A 196 -29.52 7.28 2.27
N MET A 197 -28.36 7.88 2.48
CA MET A 197 -27.29 8.03 1.49
C MET A 197 -25.92 8.03 2.15
N THR A 198 -24.93 7.55 1.39
CA THR A 198 -23.50 7.71 1.74
C THR A 198 -22.84 8.58 0.69
N ILE A 199 -22.20 9.67 1.13
CA ILE A 199 -21.51 10.62 0.29
C ILE A 199 -20.04 10.66 0.69
N ALA A 200 -19.14 10.45 -0.27
CA ALA A 200 -17.70 10.47 -0.04
C ALA A 200 -16.98 11.45 -0.96
N ASP A 201 -15.97 12.11 -0.42
CA ASP A 201 -15.03 12.84 -1.25
C ASP A 201 -13.99 11.87 -1.80
N LEU A 202 -13.97 11.70 -3.10
CA LEU A 202 -13.06 10.82 -3.84
C LEU A 202 -11.89 11.57 -4.50
N SER A 203 -11.61 12.81 -4.08
CA SER A 203 -10.48 13.60 -4.59
C SER A 203 -9.12 13.05 -4.17
N SER A 204 -9.09 12.25 -3.11
CA SER A 204 -8.00 11.36 -2.76
C SER A 204 -8.56 10.03 -2.25
N LEU A 205 -7.77 8.97 -2.39
CA LEU A 205 -8.11 7.64 -1.89
C LEU A 205 -6.99 7.13 -1.00
N LEU A 206 -7.30 6.18 -0.13
CA LEU A 206 -6.33 5.43 0.65
C LEU A 206 -6.09 4.08 -0.01
N VAL A 207 -4.83 3.72 -0.23
CA VAL A 207 -4.46 2.35 -0.57
C VAL A 207 -4.06 1.62 0.72
N TYR A 208 -4.72 0.51 0.99
CA TYR A 208 -4.45 -0.39 2.10
C TYR A 208 -3.53 -1.48 1.60
N MET A 209 -2.42 -1.68 2.27
CA MET A 209 -1.43 -2.68 1.92
C MET A 209 -0.85 -3.33 3.17
N ASP A 210 -0.38 -4.56 3.02
CA ASP A 210 0.21 -5.34 4.10
C ASP A 210 1.71 -5.44 3.90
N ILE A 211 2.45 -5.07 4.93
CA ILE A 211 3.92 -5.12 4.97
C ILE A 211 4.36 -6.23 5.91
N TYR A 212 5.19 -7.14 5.43
CA TYR A 212 5.74 -8.21 6.26
C TYR A 212 6.61 -7.68 7.39
N GLU A 213 6.65 -8.37 8.51
CA GLU A 213 7.40 -8.00 9.71
C GLU A 213 8.88 -7.68 9.41
N GLY A 214 9.54 -8.46 8.54
CA GLY A 214 10.93 -8.25 8.15
C GLY A 214 11.18 -6.95 7.36
N ASP A 215 10.18 -6.44 6.65
CA ASP A 215 10.28 -5.23 5.83
C ASP A 215 9.81 -3.98 6.58
N PHE A 216 9.06 -4.15 7.67
CA PHE A 216 8.45 -3.06 8.41
C PHE A 216 9.44 -1.98 8.90
N PRO A 217 10.66 -2.31 9.39
CA PRO A 217 11.64 -1.30 9.80
C PRO A 217 12.08 -0.36 8.67
N LEU A 218 11.91 -0.78 7.41
CA LEU A 218 12.28 -0.01 6.21
C LEU A 218 11.18 0.97 5.79
N VAL A 219 9.96 0.80 6.31
CA VAL A 219 8.79 1.59 5.92
C VAL A 219 8.55 2.68 6.97
N LYS A 220 8.40 3.92 6.52
CA LYS A 220 8.20 5.08 7.39
C LYS A 220 7.06 5.95 6.92
N ARG A 221 6.37 6.59 7.85
CA ARG A 221 5.37 7.62 7.54
C ARG A 221 6.00 8.75 6.73
N GLY A 222 5.29 9.22 5.70
CA GLY A 222 5.75 10.29 4.81
C GLY A 222 6.57 9.81 3.61
N GLN A 223 6.96 8.52 3.54
CA GLN A 223 7.63 7.97 2.36
C GLN A 223 6.74 8.08 1.12
N THR A 224 7.39 8.39 0.00
CA THR A 224 6.74 8.42 -1.31
C THR A 224 6.46 7.00 -1.79
N VAL A 225 5.27 6.81 -2.31
CA VAL A 225 4.86 5.59 -2.99
C VAL A 225 4.44 5.91 -4.41
N SER A 226 4.54 4.94 -5.30
CA SER A 226 3.95 4.98 -6.63
C SER A 226 2.98 3.82 -6.78
N LEU A 227 1.79 4.11 -7.30
CA LEU A 227 0.73 3.14 -7.46
C LEU A 227 0.47 2.92 -8.95
N GLU A 228 0.38 1.66 -9.34
CA GLU A 228 0.03 1.18 -10.67
C GLU A 228 -1.22 0.31 -10.58
N THR A 229 -2.13 0.44 -11.52
CA THR A 229 -3.37 -0.34 -11.59
C THR A 229 -3.55 -0.93 -12.98
N VAL A 230 -4.17 -2.09 -13.05
CA VAL A 230 -4.48 -2.76 -14.32
C VAL A 230 -5.41 -1.91 -15.19
N ALA A 231 -6.26 -1.09 -14.58
CA ALA A 231 -7.19 -0.22 -15.31
C ALA A 231 -6.48 0.92 -16.08
N TYR A 232 -5.29 1.32 -15.63
CA TYR A 232 -4.50 2.40 -16.23
C TYR A 232 -3.00 2.03 -16.24
N PRO A 233 -2.58 1.08 -17.10
CA PRO A 233 -1.22 0.52 -17.07
C PRO A 233 -0.13 1.53 -17.43
N GLU A 234 -0.48 2.55 -18.21
CA GLU A 234 0.43 3.63 -18.64
C GLU A 234 0.56 4.76 -17.61
N LYS A 235 -0.26 4.74 -16.54
CA LYS A 235 -0.35 5.86 -15.59
C LYS A 235 0.16 5.45 -14.21
N ILE A 236 1.13 6.19 -13.70
CA ILE A 236 1.65 6.05 -12.35
C ILE A 236 1.00 7.13 -11.47
N PHE A 237 0.42 6.71 -10.35
CA PHE A 237 -0.21 7.59 -9.38
C PHE A 237 0.71 7.76 -8.17
N PRO A 238 1.27 8.95 -7.96
CA PRO A 238 2.12 9.21 -6.80
C PRO A 238 1.28 9.32 -5.53
N GLY A 239 1.87 8.91 -4.40
CA GLY A 239 1.24 9.02 -3.10
C GLY A 239 2.24 9.07 -1.96
N LYS A 240 1.73 9.10 -0.72
CA LYS A 240 2.55 9.12 0.49
C LYS A 240 1.95 8.22 1.56
N ILE A 241 2.81 7.52 2.31
CA ILE A 241 2.41 6.75 3.47
C ILE A 241 1.92 7.71 4.57
N VAL A 242 0.68 7.54 4.99
CA VAL A 242 0.05 8.38 6.02
C VAL A 242 -0.14 7.64 7.34
N TYR A 243 -0.23 6.31 7.31
CA TYR A 243 -0.47 5.50 8.49
C TYR A 243 0.36 4.22 8.47
N LEU A 244 0.92 3.87 9.64
CA LEU A 244 1.60 2.61 9.92
C LEU A 244 0.87 1.95 11.09
N GLY A 245 0.43 0.71 10.90
CA GLY A 245 -0.24 -0.07 11.94
C GLY A 245 0.67 -0.31 13.14
N GLY A 246 0.11 -0.19 14.34
CA GLY A 246 0.82 -0.44 15.59
C GLY A 246 0.77 -1.91 16.06
N MET A 247 0.13 -2.78 15.30
CA MET A 247 -0.07 -4.19 15.66
C MET A 247 0.17 -5.09 14.44
N VAL A 248 0.79 -6.24 14.69
CA VAL A 248 0.98 -7.32 13.70
C VAL A 248 -0.28 -8.17 13.66
N ASP A 249 -0.78 -8.48 12.47
CA ASP A 249 -1.75 -9.55 12.31
C ASP A 249 -1.07 -10.90 12.55
N PRO A 250 -1.49 -11.67 13.57
CA PRO A 250 -0.80 -12.92 13.92
C PRO A 250 -0.96 -14.02 12.86
N ASN A 251 -1.98 -13.95 12.01
CA ASN A 251 -2.23 -14.96 10.98
C ASN A 251 -1.37 -14.73 9.74
N THR A 252 -1.23 -13.48 9.32
CA THR A 252 -0.48 -13.10 8.11
C THR A 252 0.95 -12.67 8.40
N ARG A 253 1.27 -12.33 9.65
CA ARG A 253 2.53 -11.73 10.11
C ARG A 253 2.86 -10.45 9.35
N THR A 254 1.83 -9.61 9.15
CA THR A 254 1.95 -8.34 8.44
C THR A 254 1.47 -7.17 9.29
N PHE A 255 1.96 -6.00 8.96
CA PHE A 255 1.47 -4.72 9.46
C PHE A 255 0.59 -4.06 8.41
N HIS A 256 -0.55 -3.51 8.82
CA HIS A 256 -1.40 -2.71 7.94
C HIS A 256 -0.80 -1.33 7.73
N VAL A 257 -0.58 -0.97 6.50
CA VAL A 257 -0.06 0.34 6.08
C VAL A 257 -1.04 1.00 5.13
N ARG A 258 -1.23 2.33 5.29
CA ARG A 258 -2.09 3.10 4.38
C ARG A 258 -1.27 4.21 3.73
N ALA A 259 -1.45 4.38 2.43
CA ALA A 259 -0.91 5.53 1.72
C ALA A 259 -2.03 6.31 1.06
N GLU A 260 -1.95 7.64 1.11
CA GLU A 260 -2.89 8.53 0.46
C GLU A 260 -2.43 8.78 -0.97
N ILE A 261 -3.36 8.59 -1.91
CA ILE A 261 -3.17 8.77 -3.35
C ILE A 261 -4.09 9.89 -3.83
N PRO A 262 -3.58 11.04 -4.28
CA PRO A 262 -4.37 12.08 -4.92
C PRO A 262 -5.10 11.56 -6.15
N ASN A 263 -6.38 11.90 -6.30
CA ASN A 263 -7.25 11.44 -7.38
C ASN A 263 -8.09 12.59 -7.98
N PRO A 264 -7.45 13.68 -8.44
CA PRO A 264 -8.17 14.87 -8.92
C PRO A 264 -9.06 14.58 -10.14
N GLU A 265 -8.61 13.70 -11.03
CA GLU A 265 -9.35 13.29 -12.23
C GLU A 265 -10.41 12.21 -11.91
N ARG A 266 -10.46 11.69 -10.68
CA ARG A 266 -11.38 10.63 -10.23
C ARG A 266 -11.33 9.34 -11.06
N LEU A 267 -10.16 9.04 -11.62
CA LEU A 267 -9.91 7.82 -12.38
C LEU A 267 -9.90 6.59 -11.46
N LEU A 268 -9.24 6.75 -10.31
CA LEU A 268 -9.19 5.69 -9.31
C LEU A 268 -10.55 5.55 -8.62
N LYS A 269 -10.95 4.30 -8.38
CA LYS A 269 -12.22 3.97 -7.70
C LYS A 269 -11.93 3.11 -6.46
N PRO A 270 -12.71 3.28 -5.39
CA PRO A 270 -12.70 2.33 -4.27
C PRO A 270 -12.94 0.91 -4.77
N GLY A 271 -12.25 -0.06 -4.17
CA GLY A 271 -12.30 -1.47 -4.56
C GLY A 271 -11.31 -1.88 -5.65
N MET A 272 -10.61 -0.95 -6.30
CA MET A 272 -9.57 -1.31 -7.27
C MET A 272 -8.35 -1.90 -6.57
N PHE A 273 -7.78 -2.96 -7.18
CA PHE A 273 -6.48 -3.50 -6.81
C PHE A 273 -5.37 -2.74 -7.52
N ALA A 274 -4.26 -2.57 -6.82
CA ALA A 274 -3.11 -1.87 -7.34
C ALA A 274 -1.80 -2.49 -6.83
N THR A 275 -0.74 -2.35 -7.64
CA THR A 275 0.63 -2.59 -7.19
C THR A 275 1.19 -1.29 -6.65
N VAL A 276 1.63 -1.32 -5.39
CA VAL A 276 2.25 -0.19 -4.72
C VAL A 276 3.75 -0.43 -4.63
N ARG A 277 4.53 0.52 -5.13
CA ARG A 277 5.98 0.55 -4.99
C ARG A 277 6.34 1.59 -3.94
N ILE A 278 6.99 1.16 -2.89
CA ILE A 278 7.47 2.02 -1.81
C ILE A 278 8.96 2.24 -2.05
N ARG A 279 9.37 3.49 -2.25
CA ARG A 279 10.78 3.82 -2.37
C ARG A 279 11.43 3.72 -1.00
N LEU A 280 12.37 2.77 -0.85
CA LEU A 280 13.12 2.60 0.38
C LEU A 280 14.36 3.49 0.35
N ASN A 281 14.48 4.38 1.31
CA ASN A 281 15.72 5.09 1.56
C ASN A 281 16.67 4.14 2.27
N VAL A 282 17.38 3.30 1.51
CA VAL A 282 18.44 2.44 2.06
C VAL A 282 19.68 3.31 2.23
N PRO A 283 20.09 3.66 3.46
CA PRO A 283 21.18 4.60 3.68
C PRO A 283 22.57 4.05 3.40
N HIS A 284 22.69 2.77 3.01
CA HIS A 284 23.98 2.13 2.85
C HIS A 284 24.23 1.70 1.40
N PRO A 285 25.41 2.09 0.83
CA PRO A 285 25.83 1.58 -0.45
C PRO A 285 25.93 0.05 -0.42
N VAL A 286 25.29 -0.63 -1.36
CA VAL A 286 25.29 -2.08 -1.51
C VAL A 286 26.28 -2.51 -2.58
N VAL A 287 26.81 -3.71 -2.44
CA VAL A 287 27.63 -4.31 -3.50
C VAL A 287 26.74 -4.53 -4.71
N ALA A 288 27.11 -4.01 -5.85
CA ALA A 288 26.38 -4.17 -7.10
C ALA A 288 27.32 -4.40 -8.27
N VAL A 289 26.88 -5.24 -9.21
CA VAL A 289 27.59 -5.50 -10.47
C VAL A 289 26.62 -5.31 -11.63
N PRO A 290 27.11 -5.00 -12.84
CA PRO A 290 26.27 -4.95 -14.03
C PRO A 290 25.55 -6.29 -14.25
N GLU A 291 24.32 -6.26 -14.72
CA GLU A 291 23.51 -7.45 -15.01
C GLU A 291 24.26 -8.45 -15.90
N VAL A 292 24.98 -7.94 -16.92
CA VAL A 292 25.75 -8.76 -17.86
C VAL A 292 26.91 -9.54 -17.22
N ALA A 293 27.30 -9.22 -15.98
CA ALA A 293 28.32 -9.94 -15.22
C ALA A 293 27.77 -11.16 -14.50
N VAL A 294 26.46 -11.23 -14.30
CA VAL A 294 25.80 -12.29 -13.53
C VAL A 294 25.21 -13.31 -14.50
N LEU A 295 25.67 -14.54 -14.39
CA LEU A 295 25.12 -15.67 -15.15
C LEU A 295 24.27 -16.55 -14.25
N ARG A 296 23.36 -17.30 -14.86
CA ARG A 296 22.50 -18.26 -14.18
C ARG A 296 22.63 -19.64 -14.80
N ASP A 297 22.81 -20.63 -13.96
CA ASP A 297 22.73 -22.04 -14.34
C ASP A 297 21.71 -22.78 -13.46
N GLU A 298 21.68 -24.12 -13.54
CA GLU A 298 20.79 -24.98 -12.74
C GLU A 298 21.07 -24.94 -11.23
N HIS A 299 22.27 -24.47 -10.83
CA HIS A 299 22.68 -24.36 -9.42
C HIS A 299 22.51 -22.94 -8.85
N GLY A 300 22.02 -21.97 -9.65
CA GLY A 300 21.76 -20.59 -9.23
C GLY A 300 22.60 -19.54 -9.97
N TYR A 301 22.82 -18.41 -9.31
CA TYR A 301 23.55 -17.31 -9.90
C TYR A 301 25.05 -17.40 -9.59
N HIS A 302 25.88 -17.03 -10.58
CA HIS A 302 27.32 -16.96 -10.42
C HIS A 302 27.94 -15.84 -11.23
N VAL A 303 29.19 -15.50 -10.89
CA VAL A 303 30.03 -14.52 -11.56
C VAL A 303 31.43 -15.11 -11.76
N PHE A 304 32.21 -14.51 -12.67
CA PHE A 304 33.61 -14.83 -12.83
C PHE A 304 34.48 -13.78 -12.17
N VAL A 305 35.21 -14.16 -11.11
CA VAL A 305 36.12 -13.30 -10.36
C VAL A 305 37.54 -13.46 -10.95
N GLU A 306 38.18 -12.36 -11.32
CA GLU A 306 39.59 -12.36 -11.76
C GLU A 306 40.51 -12.52 -10.54
N LYS A 307 41.30 -13.58 -10.51
CA LYS A 307 42.32 -13.87 -9.48
C LYS A 307 43.69 -13.35 -9.87
N ALA A 308 44.02 -13.43 -11.16
CA ALA A 308 45.20 -12.89 -11.78
C ALA A 308 44.85 -12.44 -13.22
N PRO A 309 45.61 -11.56 -13.84
CA PRO A 309 45.33 -11.12 -15.21
C PRO A 309 45.04 -12.28 -16.17
N GLY A 310 43.79 -12.32 -16.69
CA GLY A 310 43.33 -13.38 -17.59
C GLY A 310 42.97 -14.72 -16.93
N ALA A 311 43.02 -14.82 -15.63
CA ALA A 311 42.66 -16.02 -14.85
C ALA A 311 41.42 -15.78 -14.01
N PHE A 312 40.35 -16.48 -14.32
CA PHE A 312 39.02 -16.29 -13.72
C PHE A 312 38.56 -17.53 -12.95
N MET A 313 37.88 -17.30 -11.84
CA MET A 313 37.27 -18.34 -11.05
C MET A 313 35.77 -18.10 -10.96
N LEU A 314 34.98 -19.11 -11.23
CA LEU A 314 33.55 -19.09 -11.01
C LEU A 314 33.27 -18.92 -9.49
N ARG A 315 32.37 -18.02 -9.15
CA ARG A 315 31.92 -17.84 -7.78
C ARG A 315 30.42 -17.70 -7.70
N ARG A 316 29.79 -18.53 -6.87
CA ARG A 316 28.36 -18.46 -6.58
C ARG A 316 28.04 -17.20 -5.81
N VAL A 317 26.93 -16.53 -6.17
CA VAL A 317 26.46 -15.31 -5.54
C VAL A 317 24.98 -15.41 -5.24
N GLN A 318 24.57 -14.72 -4.19
CA GLN A 318 23.15 -14.46 -3.95
C GLN A 318 22.83 -13.07 -4.48
N THR A 319 21.81 -12.98 -5.32
CA THR A 319 21.42 -11.73 -5.97
C THR A 319 20.17 -11.17 -5.32
N GLY A 320 20.13 -9.84 -5.17
CA GLY A 320 18.95 -9.07 -4.81
C GLY A 320 18.28 -8.44 -6.05
N PRO A 321 17.51 -7.38 -5.85
CA PRO A 321 16.86 -6.66 -6.96
C PRO A 321 17.81 -6.07 -7.99
N GLU A 322 17.33 -6.03 -9.23
CA GLU A 322 17.95 -5.31 -10.33
C GLU A 322 17.44 -3.86 -10.39
N GLU A 323 18.36 -2.93 -10.68
CA GLU A 323 18.03 -1.53 -10.92
C GLU A 323 18.92 -0.94 -11.99
N LYS A 324 18.31 -0.40 -13.06
CA LYS A 324 19.01 0.32 -14.16
C LYS A 324 20.20 -0.47 -14.74
N GLY A 325 20.04 -1.80 -14.94
CA GLY A 325 21.08 -2.68 -15.48
C GLY A 325 22.18 -3.06 -14.48
N TRP A 326 21.94 -2.86 -13.18
CA TRP A 326 22.81 -3.31 -12.10
C TRP A 326 22.04 -4.27 -11.18
N ILE A 327 22.70 -5.36 -10.80
CA ILE A 327 22.16 -6.33 -9.84
C ILE A 327 22.87 -6.17 -8.51
N ARG A 328 22.07 -6.04 -7.44
CA ARG A 328 22.55 -6.07 -6.07
C ARG A 328 23.07 -7.47 -5.74
N ILE A 329 24.23 -7.55 -5.09
CA ILE A 329 24.79 -8.80 -4.57
C ILE A 329 24.63 -8.81 -3.06
N GLU A 330 23.90 -9.80 -2.55
CA GLU A 330 23.64 -9.96 -1.13
C GLU A 330 24.75 -10.72 -0.41
N SER A 331 25.33 -11.72 -1.11
CA SER A 331 26.49 -12.46 -0.61
C SER A 331 27.31 -13.04 -1.78
N GLY A 332 28.58 -13.35 -1.49
CA GLY A 332 29.51 -13.98 -2.46
C GLY A 332 30.53 -13.05 -3.09
N LEU A 333 30.37 -11.72 -2.99
CA LEU A 333 31.37 -10.74 -3.45
C LEU A 333 31.71 -9.72 -2.37
N VAL A 334 32.93 -9.22 -2.39
CA VAL A 334 33.37 -8.12 -1.53
C VAL A 334 33.85 -6.94 -2.39
N PRO A 335 33.72 -5.69 -1.89
CA PRO A 335 34.24 -4.53 -2.59
C PRO A 335 35.75 -4.65 -2.85
N GLY A 336 36.18 -4.21 -4.02
CA GLY A 336 37.59 -4.28 -4.45
C GLY A 336 37.94 -5.52 -5.26
N GLU A 337 37.10 -6.56 -5.28
CA GLU A 337 37.29 -7.70 -6.19
C GLU A 337 37.03 -7.28 -7.64
N LYS A 338 37.68 -7.98 -8.56
CA LYS A 338 37.49 -7.76 -9.98
C LYS A 338 36.62 -8.85 -10.59
N VAL A 339 35.57 -8.47 -11.30
CA VAL A 339 34.67 -9.41 -11.97
C VAL A 339 34.59 -9.16 -13.47
N ALA A 340 34.40 -10.21 -14.24
CA ALA A 340 34.14 -10.12 -15.67
C ALA A 340 32.73 -9.52 -15.88
N ALA A 341 32.67 -8.30 -16.42
CA ALA A 341 31.41 -7.64 -16.73
C ALA A 341 30.95 -7.98 -18.16
N LYS A 342 31.79 -7.79 -19.14
CA LYS A 342 31.52 -8.16 -20.53
C LYS A 342 32.31 -9.41 -20.87
N GLY A 343 31.73 -10.34 -21.62
CA GLY A 343 32.39 -11.60 -21.95
C GLY A 343 32.28 -12.70 -20.90
N ALA A 344 31.48 -12.51 -19.85
CA ALA A 344 31.22 -13.55 -18.85
C ALA A 344 30.65 -14.85 -19.47
N LEU A 345 29.77 -14.72 -20.47
CA LEU A 345 29.26 -15.88 -21.24
C LEU A 345 30.32 -16.60 -22.03
N LEU A 346 31.37 -15.90 -22.54
CA LEU A 346 32.50 -16.53 -23.18
C LEU A 346 33.32 -17.37 -22.22
N LEU A 347 33.52 -16.87 -20.97
CA LEU A 347 34.20 -17.61 -19.92
C LEU A 347 33.44 -18.87 -19.55
N GLU A 348 32.11 -18.80 -19.55
CA GLU A 348 31.26 -19.97 -19.33
C GLU A 348 31.45 -21.03 -20.42
N GLY A 349 31.45 -20.64 -21.70
CA GLY A 349 31.69 -21.54 -22.82
C GLY A 349 33.07 -22.19 -22.75
N ILE A 350 34.13 -21.46 -22.39
CA ILE A 350 35.48 -22.02 -22.18
C ILE A 350 35.49 -23.01 -21.03
N ARG A 351 34.80 -22.70 -19.94
CA ARG A 351 34.64 -23.60 -18.77
C ARG A 351 33.99 -24.92 -19.15
N GLU A 352 32.90 -24.88 -19.89
CA GLU A 352 32.16 -26.05 -20.35
C GLU A 352 32.99 -26.92 -21.30
N THR A 353 33.73 -26.29 -22.21
CA THR A 353 34.65 -27.00 -23.11
C THR A 353 35.75 -27.73 -22.33
N ASN A 354 36.39 -27.06 -21.37
CA ASN A 354 37.41 -27.64 -20.51
C ASN A 354 36.88 -28.78 -19.62
N LEU A 355 35.59 -28.73 -19.23
CA LEU A 355 34.93 -29.79 -18.49
C LEU A 355 34.63 -31.01 -19.38
N SER A 356 34.16 -30.79 -20.60
CA SER A 356 33.87 -31.87 -21.55
C SER A 356 35.13 -32.61 -22.02
N GLU A 357 36.23 -31.91 -22.23
CA GLU A 357 37.54 -32.51 -22.52
C GLU A 357 38.06 -33.35 -21.34
N ALA A 358 37.84 -32.90 -20.11
CA ALA A 358 38.29 -33.61 -18.92
C ALA A 358 37.44 -34.84 -18.61
N THR A 359 36.19 -34.90 -19.03
CA THR A 359 35.24 -36.01 -18.81
C THR A 359 35.11 -36.96 -19.98
N GLY A 360 35.79 -36.68 -21.11
CA GLY A 360 35.79 -37.57 -22.30
C GLY A 360 34.45 -37.66 -23.04
N THR A 361 33.49 -36.75 -22.72
CA THR A 361 32.15 -36.75 -23.31
C THR A 361 32.11 -35.73 -24.46
N THR A 362 32.19 -36.19 -25.70
CA THR A 362 32.00 -35.33 -26.88
C THR A 362 30.53 -34.89 -26.96
N PRO A 363 30.24 -33.60 -27.06
CA PRO A 363 28.84 -33.14 -27.25
C PRO A 363 28.35 -33.62 -28.63
N PRO A 364 27.06 -34.01 -28.77
CA PRO A 364 26.50 -34.39 -30.05
C PRO A 364 26.48 -33.18 -31.00
N LEU A 365 27.27 -33.27 -32.06
CA LEU A 365 27.21 -32.31 -33.17
C LEU A 365 25.79 -32.25 -33.72
N GLY A 366 25.08 -31.13 -33.45
CA GLY A 366 23.78 -30.85 -34.00
C GLY A 366 23.83 -30.96 -35.52
N ARG A 367 23.13 -31.98 -36.09
CA ARG A 367 22.93 -32.12 -37.52
C ARG A 367 22.23 -30.87 -38.05
N ILE A 368 23.00 -30.05 -38.76
CA ILE A 368 22.44 -29.02 -39.64
C ILE A 368 21.66 -29.75 -40.73
N ARG A 369 20.34 -29.73 -40.66
CA ARG A 369 19.47 -30.14 -41.75
C ARG A 369 19.57 -29.07 -42.82
N SER A 370 20.27 -29.41 -43.93
CA SER A 370 20.19 -28.66 -45.16
C SER A 370 18.74 -28.67 -45.72
N PRO A 371 18.23 -27.54 -46.22
CA PRO A 371 16.97 -27.54 -46.93
C PRO A 371 17.13 -28.32 -48.27
N ARG A 372 16.25 -29.26 -48.53
CA ARG A 372 16.10 -29.89 -49.85
C ARG A 372 15.30 -28.96 -50.78
N PRO A 373 15.57 -29.06 -52.07
CA PRO A 373 15.11 -28.14 -53.10
C PRO A 373 13.60 -28.14 -53.35
#